data_9e473d9348a33ff94ddb2b431e82d9ae
#
_entry.id   9e473d9348a33ff94ddb2b431e82d9ae
#
_cell.length_a   1.000
_cell.length_b   1.000
_cell.length_c   1.000
_cell.angle_alpha   90.00
_cell.angle_beta   90.00
_cell.angle_gamma   90.00
#
_symmetry.space_group_name_H-M   'P 1'
#
loop_
_entity.id
_entity.type
_entity.pdbx_description
1 polymer ?
#
loop_
_entity_poly.entity_id
_entity_poly.type
_entity_poly.pdbx_seq_one_letter_code
_entity_poly.pdbx_strand_id
1 'polypeptide(L)'
;MSRDAVDTSVVVAALLGWHEDHARARAALEGGLAAGGLLVPAPVLVEAYSVMTRLPAPHRISPGDAVALLGDTFRDVTLIALEPREIWALLAWLDERKLAGGRAYDGHILACAKKGRAGRLLTLNAKDFLSFDEGDVEIVRPCE
;
A
#
# COMPACT_ATOMS: atom_id res chain seq x y z
N MET A 1 -4.74 -7.29 -18.87
CA MET A 1 -3.64 -6.48 -18.33
C MET A 1 -3.58 -6.57 -16.82
N SER A 2 -2.38 -6.70 -16.29
CA SER A 2 -2.19 -6.73 -14.84
C SER A 2 -2.38 -5.35 -14.25
N ARG A 3 -2.95 -5.31 -13.06
CA ARG A 3 -3.04 -4.08 -12.28
C ARG A 3 -1.88 -3.97 -11.32
N ASP A 4 -1.53 -2.75 -10.96
CA ASP A 4 -0.56 -2.48 -9.91
C ASP A 4 -1.29 -2.25 -8.60
N ALA A 5 -0.81 -2.87 -7.53
CA ALA A 5 -1.22 -2.54 -6.17
C ALA A 5 -0.15 -1.62 -5.56
N VAL A 6 -0.55 -0.82 -4.59
CA VAL A 6 0.39 0.06 -3.88
C VAL A 6 0.36 -0.23 -2.39
N ASP A 7 1.51 -0.10 -1.74
CA ASP A 7 1.57 -0.17 -0.29
C ASP A 7 1.56 1.24 0.32
N THR A 8 1.56 1.29 1.64
CA THR A 8 1.51 2.54 2.39
C THR A 8 2.70 3.45 2.10
N SER A 9 3.89 2.89 1.94
CA SER A 9 5.10 3.70 1.73
C SER A 9 5.01 4.53 0.45
N VAL A 10 4.49 3.94 -0.62
CA VAL A 10 4.31 4.64 -1.90
C VAL A 10 3.23 5.71 -1.79
N VAL A 11 2.11 5.39 -1.14
CA VAL A 11 1.01 6.36 -0.96
C VAL A 11 1.48 7.58 -0.18
N VAL A 12 2.14 7.36 0.96
CA VAL A 12 2.62 8.45 1.80
C VAL A 12 3.62 9.33 1.05
N ALA A 13 4.61 8.71 0.39
CA ALA A 13 5.60 9.46 -0.37
C ALA A 13 4.97 10.24 -1.53
N ALA A 14 3.99 9.66 -2.21
CA ALA A 14 3.32 10.31 -3.34
C ALA A 14 2.48 11.51 -2.91
N LEU A 15 1.95 11.51 -1.69
CA LEU A 15 1.10 12.59 -1.19
C LEU A 15 1.87 13.70 -0.47
N LEU A 16 3.08 13.44 -0.02
CA LEU A 16 3.88 14.41 0.75
C LEU A 16 5.02 14.97 -0.11
N GLY A 17 4.85 16.19 -0.58
CA GLY A 17 5.78 16.82 -1.54
C GLY A 17 7.21 16.97 -1.04
N TRP A 18 7.42 16.99 0.27
CA TRP A 18 8.76 17.12 0.87
C TRP A 18 9.48 15.77 1.02
N HIS A 19 8.78 14.64 0.81
CA HIS A 19 9.37 13.32 0.97
C HIS A 19 10.46 13.09 -0.08
N GLU A 20 11.59 12.48 0.33
CA GLU A 20 12.73 12.26 -0.57
C GLU A 20 12.36 11.40 -1.79
N ASP A 21 11.40 10.49 -1.64
CA ASP A 21 10.94 9.61 -2.72
C ASP A 21 9.69 10.13 -3.43
N HIS A 22 9.29 11.38 -3.15
CA HIS A 22 8.03 11.94 -3.68
C HIS A 22 7.93 11.84 -5.19
N ALA A 23 8.95 12.26 -5.93
CA ALA A 23 8.88 12.30 -7.40
C ALA A 23 8.66 10.91 -8.00
N ARG A 24 9.42 9.93 -7.53
CA ARG A 24 9.30 8.55 -8.05
C ARG A 24 7.99 7.90 -7.65
N ALA A 25 7.56 8.10 -6.41
CA ALA A 25 6.30 7.53 -5.91
C ALA A 25 5.11 8.15 -6.64
N ARG A 26 5.12 9.46 -6.83
CA ARG A 26 4.07 10.17 -7.53
C ARG A 26 3.96 9.72 -8.98
N ALA A 27 5.09 9.59 -9.68
CA ALA A 27 5.11 9.13 -11.06
C ALA A 27 4.54 7.71 -11.19
N ALA A 28 4.92 6.81 -10.27
CA ALA A 28 4.40 5.44 -10.28
C ALA A 28 2.90 5.40 -10.04
N LEU A 29 2.41 6.21 -9.09
CA LEU A 29 0.99 6.29 -8.77
C LEU A 29 0.18 6.85 -9.95
N GLU A 30 0.65 7.95 -10.53
CA GLU A 30 -0.02 8.57 -11.67
C GLU A 30 -0.04 7.64 -12.89
N GLY A 31 1.04 6.88 -13.09
CA GLY A 31 1.09 5.88 -14.16
C GLY A 31 0.01 4.81 -13.99
N GLY A 32 -0.16 4.31 -12.78
CA GLY A 32 -1.20 3.34 -12.48
C GLY A 32 -2.61 3.90 -12.65
N LEU A 33 -2.82 5.12 -12.18
CA LEU A 33 -4.11 5.80 -12.31
C LEU A 33 -4.46 6.05 -13.79
N ALA A 34 -3.51 6.53 -14.58
CA ALA A 34 -3.72 6.80 -15.99
C ALA A 34 -4.03 5.53 -16.78
N ALA A 35 -3.43 4.41 -16.41
CA ALA A 35 -3.68 3.12 -17.03
C ALA A 35 -5.01 2.51 -16.61
N GLY A 36 -5.69 3.07 -15.59
CA GLY A 36 -6.95 2.54 -15.07
C GLY A 36 -6.83 1.21 -14.37
N GLY A 37 -5.60 0.85 -13.99
CA GLY A 37 -5.29 -0.45 -13.43
C GLY A 37 -4.79 -0.45 -11.99
N LEU A 38 -4.99 0.64 -11.25
CA LEU A 38 -4.51 0.72 -9.88
C LEU A 38 -5.47 0.04 -8.91
N LEU A 39 -4.91 -0.72 -7.97
CA LEU A 39 -5.62 -1.32 -6.83
C LEU A 39 -5.02 -0.77 -5.55
N VAL A 40 -5.88 -0.45 -4.59
CA VAL A 40 -5.43 -0.03 -3.26
C VAL A 40 -5.93 -1.04 -2.24
N PRO A 41 -5.03 -1.74 -1.55
CA PRO A 41 -5.43 -2.54 -0.39
C PRO A 41 -6.08 -1.64 0.66
N ALA A 42 -7.29 -1.99 1.10
CA ALA A 42 -8.03 -1.15 2.05
C ALA A 42 -7.21 -0.76 3.30
N PRO A 43 -6.41 -1.67 3.92
CA PRO A 43 -5.60 -1.29 5.08
C PRO A 43 -4.58 -0.19 4.79
N VAL A 44 -4.16 -0.02 3.54
CA VAL A 44 -3.21 1.03 3.17
C VAL A 44 -3.77 2.42 3.45
N LEU A 45 -5.06 2.64 3.22
CA LEU A 45 -5.68 3.94 3.48
C LEU A 45 -5.64 4.30 4.96
N VAL A 46 -5.97 3.35 5.83
CA VAL A 46 -5.97 3.58 7.27
C VAL A 46 -4.56 3.77 7.79
N GLU A 47 -3.63 2.98 7.30
CA GLU A 47 -2.23 3.10 7.69
C GLU A 47 -1.62 4.42 7.23
N ALA A 48 -1.90 4.85 5.99
CA ALA A 48 -1.45 6.14 5.47
C ALA A 48 -2.00 7.30 6.30
N TYR A 49 -3.28 7.24 6.66
CA TYR A 49 -3.89 8.20 7.56
C TYR A 49 -3.12 8.26 8.90
N SER A 50 -2.84 7.10 9.48
CA SER A 50 -2.10 7.02 10.73
C SER A 50 -0.72 7.66 10.63
N VAL A 51 0.02 7.34 9.56
CA VAL A 51 1.36 7.90 9.35
C VAL A 51 1.31 9.42 9.22
N MET A 52 0.42 9.94 8.37
CA MET A 52 0.34 11.39 8.10
C MET A 52 -0.08 12.18 9.33
N THR A 53 -1.00 11.65 10.14
CA THR A 53 -1.51 12.37 11.31
C THR A 53 -0.61 12.30 12.53
N ARG A 54 0.41 11.42 12.54
CA ARG A 54 1.37 11.31 13.64
C ARG A 54 2.77 11.83 13.31
N LEU A 55 2.95 12.45 12.15
CA LEU A 55 4.25 13.05 11.80
C LEU A 55 4.63 14.12 12.80
N PRO A 56 5.95 14.30 13.06
CA PRO A 56 6.38 15.40 13.92
C PRO A 56 6.10 16.75 13.25
N ALA A 57 5.84 17.78 14.06
CA ALA A 57 5.71 19.12 13.53
C ALA A 57 7.04 19.55 12.87
N PRO A 58 7.02 20.33 11.77
CA PRO A 58 5.87 21.00 11.17
C PRO A 58 5.12 20.16 10.12
N HIS A 59 5.49 18.90 9.93
CA HIS A 59 4.96 18.08 8.84
C HIS A 59 3.64 17.39 9.14
N ARG A 60 3.20 17.41 10.39
CA ARG A 60 1.96 16.73 10.80
C ARG A 60 0.76 17.24 10.02
N ILE A 61 0.00 16.31 9.49
CA ILE A 61 -1.23 16.58 8.74
C ILE A 61 -2.41 16.46 9.70
N SER A 62 -3.36 17.40 9.64
CA SER A 62 -4.59 17.29 10.44
C SER A 62 -5.45 16.13 9.96
N PRO A 63 -6.26 15.51 10.84
CA PRO A 63 -7.17 14.45 10.41
C PRO A 63 -8.04 14.82 9.20
N GLY A 64 -8.60 16.03 9.18
CA GLY A 64 -9.41 16.48 8.07
C GLY A 64 -8.65 16.59 6.76
N ASP A 65 -7.42 17.12 6.82
CA ASP A 65 -6.59 17.24 5.62
C ASP A 65 -6.13 15.88 5.11
N ALA A 66 -5.83 14.95 6.02
CA ALA A 66 -5.46 13.59 5.63
C ALA A 66 -6.60 12.88 4.89
N VAL A 67 -7.83 13.00 5.39
CA VAL A 67 -9.01 12.44 4.72
C VAL A 67 -9.20 13.09 3.34
N ALA A 68 -9.03 14.41 3.25
CA ALA A 68 -9.18 15.10 1.97
C ALA A 68 -8.13 14.64 0.94
N LEU A 69 -6.86 14.53 1.35
CA LEU A 69 -5.79 14.06 0.45
C LEU A 69 -6.04 12.65 -0.04
N LEU A 70 -6.39 11.74 0.86
CA LEU A 70 -6.66 10.36 0.49
C LEU A 70 -7.90 10.24 -0.39
N GLY A 71 -8.96 10.98 -0.06
CA GLY A 71 -10.20 10.97 -0.84
C GLY A 71 -10.01 11.54 -2.23
N ASP A 72 -9.31 12.66 -2.36
CA ASP A 72 -9.08 13.30 -3.66
C ASP A 72 -8.29 12.38 -4.61
N THR A 73 -7.39 11.58 -4.05
CA THR A 73 -6.55 10.69 -4.88
C THR A 73 -7.23 9.35 -5.17
N PHE A 74 -7.88 8.74 -4.18
CA PHE A 74 -8.29 7.34 -4.25
C PHE A 74 -9.79 7.06 -4.25
N ARG A 75 -10.65 8.08 -4.17
CA ARG A 75 -12.10 7.86 -4.04
C ARG A 75 -12.67 6.98 -5.16
N ASP A 76 -12.17 7.15 -6.38
CA ASP A 76 -12.66 6.42 -7.54
C ASP A 76 -11.77 5.23 -7.92
N VAL A 77 -10.78 4.90 -7.09
CA VAL A 77 -9.86 3.79 -7.33
C VAL A 77 -10.41 2.53 -6.66
N THR A 78 -10.18 1.38 -7.27
CA THR A 78 -10.64 0.11 -6.72
C THR A 78 -9.94 -0.20 -5.41
N LEU A 79 -10.73 -0.39 -4.34
CA LEU A 79 -10.23 -0.85 -3.05
C LEU A 79 -10.44 -2.35 -2.94
N ILE A 80 -9.43 -3.04 -2.41
CA ILE A 80 -9.51 -4.48 -2.12
C ILE A 80 -9.45 -4.69 -0.62
N ALA A 81 -10.47 -5.36 -0.08
CA ALA A 81 -10.52 -5.70 1.34
C ALA A 81 -10.74 -7.19 1.52
N LEU A 82 -10.18 -7.75 2.58
CA LEU A 82 -10.39 -9.15 2.92
C LEU A 82 -11.72 -9.32 3.65
N GLU A 83 -12.42 -10.40 3.32
CA GLU A 83 -13.62 -10.81 4.04
C GLU A 83 -13.25 -11.50 5.35
N PRO A 84 -14.20 -11.67 6.31
CA PRO A 84 -13.87 -12.28 7.61
C PRO A 84 -13.14 -13.61 7.51
N ARG A 85 -13.57 -14.52 6.66
CA ARG A 85 -12.89 -15.82 6.51
C ARG A 85 -11.46 -15.66 5.97
N GLU A 86 -11.25 -14.64 5.13
CA GLU A 86 -9.91 -14.37 4.57
C GLU A 86 -8.98 -13.78 5.61
N ILE A 87 -9.51 -13.02 6.57
CA ILE A 87 -8.72 -12.53 7.72
C ILE A 87 -8.23 -13.72 8.57
N TRP A 88 -9.10 -14.70 8.83
CA TRP A 88 -8.68 -15.89 9.57
C TRP A 88 -7.63 -16.69 8.81
N ALA A 89 -7.77 -16.81 7.50
CA ALA A 89 -6.77 -17.46 6.66
C ALA A 89 -5.43 -16.70 6.68
N LEU A 90 -5.47 -15.37 6.69
CA LEU A 90 -4.27 -14.54 6.82
C LEU A 90 -3.54 -14.82 8.13
N LEU A 91 -4.29 -14.88 9.25
CA LEU A 91 -3.68 -15.16 10.55
C LEU A 91 -3.02 -16.55 10.58
N ALA A 92 -3.67 -17.55 9.99
CA ALA A 92 -3.09 -18.88 9.89
C ALA A 92 -1.81 -18.89 9.06
N TRP A 93 -1.79 -18.15 7.95
CA TRP A 93 -0.63 -18.02 7.08
C TRP A 93 0.53 -17.33 7.81
N LEU A 94 0.24 -16.26 8.57
CA LEU A 94 1.25 -15.56 9.36
C LEU A 94 1.85 -16.47 10.43
N ASP A 95 1.02 -17.22 11.14
CA ASP A 95 1.47 -18.17 12.17
C ASP A 95 2.34 -19.26 11.57
N GLU A 96 1.91 -19.82 10.46
CA GLU A 96 2.66 -20.88 9.77
C GLU A 96 4.08 -20.43 9.41
N ARG A 97 4.22 -19.17 9.01
CA ARG A 97 5.53 -18.59 8.63
C ARG A 97 6.24 -17.88 9.76
N LYS A 98 5.63 -17.85 10.97
CA LYS A 98 6.20 -17.19 12.15
C LYS A 98 6.50 -15.71 11.90
N LEU A 99 5.59 -15.05 11.19
CA LEU A 99 5.68 -13.62 10.91
C LEU A 99 4.96 -12.86 12.02
N ALA A 100 5.66 -11.94 12.67
CA ALA A 100 5.15 -11.25 13.85
C ALA A 100 5.32 -9.74 13.76
N GLY A 101 4.60 -9.02 14.61
CA GLY A 101 4.69 -7.57 14.70
C GLY A 101 4.28 -6.89 13.40
N GLY A 102 5.06 -5.91 12.97
CA GLY A 102 4.77 -5.12 11.78
C GLY A 102 4.67 -5.92 10.49
N ARG A 103 5.27 -7.12 10.46
CA ARG A 103 5.19 -8.01 9.31
C ARG A 103 3.75 -8.47 9.04
N ALA A 104 2.90 -8.46 10.06
CA ALA A 104 1.50 -8.80 9.89
C ALA A 104 0.78 -7.81 8.96
N TYR A 105 1.11 -6.53 9.07
CA TYR A 105 0.51 -5.51 8.21
C TYR A 105 0.97 -5.65 6.75
N ASP A 106 2.24 -5.95 6.54
CA ASP A 106 2.76 -6.21 5.19
C ASP A 106 2.12 -7.44 4.58
N GLY A 107 1.93 -8.49 5.38
CA GLY A 107 1.22 -9.69 4.94
C GLY A 107 -0.23 -9.41 4.56
N HIS A 108 -0.89 -8.53 5.31
CA HIS A 108 -2.26 -8.11 5.00
C HIS A 108 -2.34 -7.39 3.66
N ILE A 109 -1.41 -6.47 3.41
CA ILE A 109 -1.33 -5.73 2.14
C ILE A 109 -1.09 -6.70 0.98
N LEU A 110 -0.14 -7.62 1.14
CA LEU A 110 0.14 -8.63 0.12
C LEU A 110 -1.07 -9.51 -0.16
N ALA A 111 -1.79 -9.94 0.89
CA ALA A 111 -2.99 -10.74 0.73
C ALA A 111 -4.07 -10.01 -0.09
N CYS A 112 -4.24 -8.71 0.14
CA CYS A 112 -5.16 -7.89 -0.65
C CYS A 112 -4.71 -7.80 -2.11
N ALA A 113 -3.41 -7.59 -2.35
CA ALA A 113 -2.86 -7.52 -3.70
C ALA A 113 -3.13 -8.84 -4.45
N LYS A 114 -2.93 -9.97 -3.79
CA LYS A 114 -3.19 -11.28 -4.37
C LYS A 114 -4.68 -11.48 -4.66
N LYS A 115 -5.55 -11.10 -3.73
CA LYS A 115 -7.00 -11.19 -3.92
C LYS A 115 -7.45 -10.38 -5.13
N GLY A 116 -6.89 -9.19 -5.30
CA GLY A 116 -7.20 -8.32 -6.44
C GLY A 116 -6.52 -8.73 -7.74
N ARG A 117 -5.71 -9.78 -7.71
CA ARG A 117 -4.95 -10.28 -8.85
C ARG A 117 -4.00 -9.24 -9.42
N ALA A 118 -3.37 -8.47 -8.54
CA ALA A 118 -2.35 -7.51 -8.95
C ALA A 118 -1.14 -8.25 -9.54
N GLY A 119 -0.62 -7.74 -10.63
CA GLY A 119 0.62 -8.27 -11.21
C GLY A 119 1.83 -7.77 -10.46
N ARG A 120 1.78 -6.55 -9.92
CA ARG A 120 2.87 -5.93 -9.19
C ARG A 120 2.38 -5.25 -7.93
N LEU A 121 3.23 -5.26 -6.90
CA LEU A 121 3.03 -4.45 -5.69
C LEU A 121 4.15 -3.41 -5.65
N LEU A 122 3.76 -2.14 -5.74
CA LEU A 122 4.69 -1.02 -5.69
C LEU A 122 4.97 -0.66 -4.23
N THR A 123 6.23 -0.70 -3.84
CA THR A 123 6.63 -0.42 -2.45
C THR A 123 8.02 0.20 -2.40
N LEU A 124 8.25 1.09 -1.45
CA LEU A 124 9.58 1.62 -1.16
C LEU A 124 10.36 0.68 -0.22
N ASN A 125 9.68 -0.31 0.35
CA ASN A 125 10.24 -1.28 1.30
C ASN A 125 10.25 -2.69 0.72
N ALA A 126 10.80 -2.82 -0.49
CA ALA A 126 10.76 -4.09 -1.24
C ALA A 126 11.32 -5.27 -0.45
N LYS A 127 12.34 -5.06 0.38
CA LYS A 127 12.94 -6.14 1.19
C LYS A 127 11.94 -6.83 2.09
N ASP A 128 11.01 -6.06 2.66
CA ASP A 128 10.02 -6.60 3.60
C ASP A 128 9.05 -7.56 2.92
N PHE A 129 8.76 -7.34 1.65
CA PHE A 129 7.83 -8.16 0.88
C PHE A 129 8.53 -9.34 0.19
N LEU A 130 9.76 -9.16 -0.27
CA LEU A 130 10.51 -10.23 -0.93
C LEU A 130 10.72 -11.44 -0.01
N SER A 131 10.82 -11.21 1.29
CA SER A 131 11.01 -12.27 2.26
C SER A 131 9.79 -13.19 2.43
N PHE A 132 8.63 -12.82 1.89
CA PHE A 132 7.45 -13.68 1.94
C PHE A 132 7.49 -14.81 0.92
N ASP A 133 8.34 -14.71 -0.08
CA ASP A 133 8.53 -15.73 -1.11
C ASP A 133 7.23 -16.17 -1.79
N GLU A 134 6.38 -15.19 -2.13
CA GLU A 134 5.13 -15.43 -2.81
C GLU A 134 5.25 -15.00 -4.28
N GLY A 135 5.30 -15.97 -5.19
CA GLY A 135 5.65 -15.74 -6.59
C GLY A 135 4.60 -15.11 -7.48
N ASP A 136 3.35 -14.95 -7.01
CA ASP A 136 2.24 -14.50 -7.85
C ASP A 136 2.22 -12.99 -8.09
N VAL A 137 2.82 -12.23 -7.18
CA VAL A 137 2.85 -10.77 -7.26
C VAL A 137 4.30 -10.31 -7.29
N GLU A 138 4.67 -9.59 -8.35
CA GLU A 138 6.02 -9.03 -8.47
C GLU A 138 6.16 -7.83 -7.54
N ILE A 139 7.18 -7.83 -6.70
CA ILE A 139 7.46 -6.73 -5.79
C ILE A 139 8.38 -5.75 -6.48
N VAL A 140 7.95 -4.51 -6.65
CA VAL A 140 8.65 -3.51 -7.45
C VAL A 140 8.86 -2.22 -6.66
N ARG A 141 10.10 -1.74 -6.65
CA ARG A 141 10.40 -0.41 -6.13
C ARG A 141 10.25 0.60 -7.28
N PRO A 142 9.46 1.67 -7.09
CA PRO A 142 9.33 2.70 -8.13
C PRO A 142 10.69 3.26 -8.56
N CYS A 143 10.89 3.36 -9.87
CA CYS A 143 12.11 3.92 -10.47
C CYS A 143 12.00 5.44 -10.57
N GLU A 144 13.13 6.08 -10.64
CA GLU A 144 13.19 7.51 -10.95
C GLU A 144 12.81 7.81 -12.39
#